data_e011df4aa2cecf0d4527efc3912374a2
#
_entry.id   e011df4aa2cecf0d4527efc3912374a2
#
_cell.length_a   1.000
_cell.length_b   1.000
_cell.length_c   1.000
_cell.angle_alpha   90.00
_cell.angle_beta   90.00
_cell.angle_gamma   90.00
#
_symmetry.space_group_name_H-M   'P 1'
#
loop_
_entity.id
_entity.type
_entity.pdbx_description
1 polymer ?
#
loop_
_entity_poly.entity_id
_entity_poly.type
_entity_poly.pdbx_seq_one_letter_code
_entity_poly.pdbx_strand_id
1 'polypeptide(L)'
;MGLQTIIDLIGSAVIFGWLFLITITASSANREDFQVSQGELLCQQNLVELTKLLEYDFRKIGYCKEPDRLPNPTLAVLLADSSRIKFLTDLDLDGTGPDGFVDSLYYYLGPPGAAGAGNNPRVRILYRVVNNQPAAGSSLGITNFRLTYYTRFNDTLVTPVAQADLQKIFSIQISMSVENMIASAVSETAPLNTQYQSAFWQQRRLSSRNYQNR
;
A
#
# COMPACT_ATOMS: atom_id res chain seq x y z
N MET A 1 -8.34 -62.58 31.97
CA MET A 1 -7.71 -61.26 31.91
C MET A 1 -8.02 -60.54 33.19
N GLY A 2 -7.01 -60.17 33.95
CA GLY A 2 -7.20 -59.59 35.27
C GLY A 2 -7.75 -58.18 35.22
N LEU A 3 -8.50 -57.77 36.23
CA LEU A 3 -9.02 -56.43 36.43
C LEU A 3 -7.92 -55.35 36.21
N GLN A 4 -6.69 -55.68 36.57
CA GLN A 4 -5.51 -54.82 36.41
C GLN A 4 -5.19 -54.45 34.97
N THR A 5 -5.30 -55.41 34.01
CA THR A 5 -5.09 -55.14 32.59
C THR A 5 -6.17 -54.23 31.99
N ILE A 6 -7.40 -54.27 32.49
CA ILE A 6 -8.46 -53.39 32.06
C ILE A 6 -8.24 -51.95 32.56
N ILE A 7 -7.80 -51.81 33.82
CA ILE A 7 -7.49 -50.52 34.41
C ILE A 7 -6.31 -49.86 33.68
N ASP A 8 -5.25 -50.60 33.35
CA ASP A 8 -4.09 -50.11 32.60
C ASP A 8 -4.49 -49.67 31.17
N LEU A 9 -5.40 -50.44 30.53
CA LEU A 9 -5.89 -50.08 29.19
C LEU A 9 -6.72 -48.76 29.22
N ILE A 10 -7.62 -48.62 30.20
CA ILE A 10 -8.42 -47.41 30.37
C ILE A 10 -7.51 -46.20 30.70
N GLY A 11 -6.53 -46.39 31.61
CA GLY A 11 -5.57 -45.37 31.97
C GLY A 11 -4.73 -44.87 30.79
N SER A 12 -4.25 -45.83 29.98
CA SER A 12 -3.48 -45.47 28.76
C SER A 12 -4.33 -44.75 27.71
N ALA A 13 -5.61 -45.15 27.52
CA ALA A 13 -6.52 -44.49 26.60
C ALA A 13 -6.85 -43.06 27.06
N VAL A 14 -7.01 -42.81 28.33
CA VAL A 14 -7.26 -41.45 28.87
C VAL A 14 -6.03 -40.57 28.69
N ILE A 15 -4.83 -41.05 29.00
CA ILE A 15 -3.60 -40.32 28.84
C ILE A 15 -3.36 -40.00 27.36
N PHE A 16 -3.57 -40.99 26.48
CA PHE A 16 -3.48 -40.77 25.02
C PHE A 16 -4.47 -39.72 24.53
N GLY A 17 -5.74 -39.79 24.97
CA GLY A 17 -6.76 -38.81 24.63
C GLY A 17 -6.38 -37.38 25.05
N TRP A 18 -5.82 -37.22 26.25
CA TRP A 18 -5.33 -35.93 26.74
C TRP A 18 -4.15 -35.41 25.91
N LEU A 19 -3.16 -36.23 25.64
CA LEU A 19 -2.02 -35.85 24.80
C LEU A 19 -2.46 -35.49 23.37
N PHE A 20 -3.42 -36.22 22.83
CA PHE A 20 -3.97 -35.93 21.51
C PHE A 20 -4.69 -34.58 21.47
N LEU A 21 -5.50 -34.25 22.48
CA LEU A 21 -6.16 -32.95 22.60
C LEU A 21 -5.15 -31.81 22.72
N ILE A 22 -4.10 -31.97 23.55
CA ILE A 22 -3.03 -30.97 23.68
C ILE A 22 -2.33 -30.77 22.33
N THR A 23 -2.06 -31.83 21.60
CA THR A 23 -1.39 -31.74 20.28
C THR A 23 -2.26 -31.02 19.26
N ILE A 24 -3.58 -31.28 19.22
CA ILE A 24 -4.51 -30.58 18.33
C ILE A 24 -4.59 -29.09 18.67
N THR A 25 -4.73 -28.74 19.96
CA THR A 25 -4.81 -27.33 20.37
C THR A 25 -3.51 -26.57 20.10
N ALA A 26 -2.36 -27.19 20.38
CA ALA A 26 -1.06 -26.62 20.05
C ALA A 26 -0.86 -26.44 18.52
N SER A 27 -1.30 -27.42 17.73
CA SER A 27 -1.23 -27.35 16.27
C SER A 27 -2.11 -26.24 15.69
N SER A 28 -3.31 -26.03 16.23
CA SER A 28 -4.20 -24.95 15.79
C SER A 28 -3.64 -23.58 16.13
N ALA A 29 -3.11 -23.38 17.33
CA ALA A 29 -2.45 -22.12 17.70
C ALA A 29 -1.25 -21.79 16.81
N ASN A 30 -0.40 -22.78 16.54
CA ASN A 30 0.75 -22.59 15.65
C ASN A 30 0.34 -22.21 14.20
N ARG A 31 -0.76 -22.75 13.69
CA ARG A 31 -1.27 -22.39 12.36
C ARG A 31 -1.77 -20.95 12.32
N GLU A 32 -2.43 -20.51 13.36
CA GLU A 32 -2.93 -19.14 13.48
C GLU A 32 -1.78 -18.13 13.52
N ASP A 33 -0.79 -18.36 14.38
CA ASP A 33 0.43 -17.53 14.47
C ASP A 33 1.17 -17.46 13.12
N PHE A 34 1.23 -18.58 12.42
CA PHE A 34 1.86 -18.64 11.10
C PHE A 34 1.12 -17.83 10.05
N GLN A 35 -0.23 -17.89 10.02
CA GLN A 35 -1.04 -17.11 9.09
C GLN A 35 -0.94 -15.61 9.36
N VAL A 36 -0.96 -15.21 10.64
CA VAL A 36 -0.76 -13.81 11.03
C VAL A 36 0.61 -13.31 10.59
N SER A 37 1.66 -14.08 10.87
CA SER A 37 3.03 -13.73 10.51
C SER A 37 3.24 -13.63 8.99
N GLN A 38 2.64 -14.53 8.21
CA GLN A 38 2.66 -14.43 6.74
C GLN A 38 1.91 -13.20 6.22
N GLY A 39 0.77 -12.89 6.81
CA GLY A 39 0.01 -11.69 6.47
C GLY A 39 0.80 -10.40 6.72
N GLU A 40 1.55 -10.35 7.83
CA GLU A 40 2.44 -9.22 8.15
C GLU A 40 3.57 -9.06 7.14
N LEU A 41 4.23 -10.16 6.78
CA LEU A 41 5.28 -10.14 5.77
C LEU A 41 4.77 -9.65 4.41
N LEU A 42 3.60 -10.11 3.98
CA LEU A 42 2.97 -9.66 2.74
C LEU A 42 2.64 -8.16 2.78
N CYS A 43 2.10 -7.66 3.91
CA CYS A 43 1.85 -6.24 4.08
C CYS A 43 3.12 -5.40 3.98
N GLN A 44 4.21 -5.85 4.61
CA GLN A 44 5.52 -5.18 4.53
C GLN A 44 6.07 -5.18 3.11
N GLN A 45 6.02 -6.31 2.41
CA GLN A 45 6.46 -6.42 1.02
C GLN A 45 5.65 -5.50 0.11
N ASN A 46 4.33 -5.52 0.20
CA ASN A 46 3.43 -4.66 -0.55
C ASN A 46 3.73 -3.18 -0.32
N LEU A 47 3.97 -2.79 0.95
CA LEU A 47 4.31 -1.42 1.30
C LEU A 47 5.65 -0.99 0.69
N VAL A 48 6.66 -1.86 0.71
CA VAL A 48 7.98 -1.59 0.11
C VAL A 48 7.88 -1.46 -1.41
N GLU A 49 7.17 -2.37 -2.07
CA GLU A 49 6.99 -2.33 -3.53
C GLU A 49 6.24 -1.07 -3.96
N LEU A 50 5.15 -0.75 -3.28
CA LEU A 50 4.38 0.47 -3.53
C LEU A 50 5.24 1.72 -3.33
N THR A 51 6.02 1.75 -2.25
CA THR A 51 6.91 2.88 -1.96
C THR A 51 7.94 3.07 -3.08
N LYS A 52 8.57 2.00 -3.54
CA LYS A 52 9.54 2.05 -4.65
C LYS A 52 8.91 2.58 -5.93
N LEU A 53 7.72 2.10 -6.28
CA LEU A 53 6.98 2.56 -7.47
C LEU A 53 6.66 4.06 -7.38
N LEU A 54 6.09 4.48 -6.25
CA LEU A 54 5.75 5.89 -6.04
C LEU A 54 6.99 6.79 -6.01
N GLU A 55 8.07 6.36 -5.34
CA GLU A 55 9.32 7.11 -5.33
C GLU A 55 9.91 7.25 -6.75
N TYR A 56 9.87 6.19 -7.54
CA TYR A 56 10.35 6.21 -8.91
C TYR A 56 9.56 7.21 -9.77
N ASP A 57 8.23 7.12 -9.75
CA ASP A 57 7.36 7.97 -10.56
C ASP A 57 7.41 9.45 -10.09
N PHE A 58 7.34 9.68 -8.77
CA PHE A 58 7.32 11.05 -8.24
C PHE A 58 8.65 11.78 -8.38
N ARG A 59 9.78 11.07 -8.37
CA ARG A 59 11.08 11.68 -8.66
C ARG A 59 11.23 12.14 -10.10
N LYS A 60 10.46 11.55 -11.01
CA LYS A 60 10.42 11.90 -12.43
C LYS A 60 9.47 13.06 -12.77
N ILE A 61 8.68 13.59 -11.82
CA ILE A 61 7.79 14.72 -12.09
C ILE A 61 8.54 15.82 -12.82
N GLY A 62 8.04 16.25 -13.99
CA GLY A 62 8.68 17.28 -14.81
C GLY A 62 9.94 16.83 -15.56
N TYR A 63 10.24 15.54 -15.59
CA TYR A 63 11.31 14.99 -16.40
C TYR A 63 10.85 14.78 -17.85
N CYS A 64 11.68 15.17 -18.80
CA CYS A 64 11.57 14.77 -20.19
C CYS A 64 12.97 14.63 -20.78
N LYS A 65 13.21 13.55 -21.56
CA LYS A 65 14.49 13.31 -22.24
C LYS A 65 14.78 14.42 -23.26
N GLU A 66 13.74 14.93 -23.91
CA GLU A 66 13.79 16.11 -24.77
C GLU A 66 13.27 17.35 -24.01
N PRO A 67 14.15 18.19 -23.41
CA PRO A 67 13.74 19.30 -22.55
C PRO A 67 12.83 20.32 -23.23
N ASP A 68 12.97 20.48 -24.54
CA ASP A 68 12.19 21.44 -25.33
C ASP A 68 10.68 21.08 -25.37
N ARG A 69 10.35 19.81 -25.12
CA ARG A 69 8.94 19.36 -25.05
C ARG A 69 8.29 19.64 -23.69
N LEU A 70 9.09 19.85 -22.65
CA LEU A 70 8.60 20.26 -21.34
C LEU A 70 9.44 21.46 -20.82
N PRO A 71 9.29 22.63 -21.44
CA PRO A 71 10.18 23.78 -21.20
C PRO A 71 10.07 24.33 -19.78
N ASN A 72 8.94 24.10 -19.10
CA ASN A 72 8.74 24.53 -17.72
C ASN A 72 8.31 23.37 -16.81
N PRO A 73 9.27 22.67 -16.17
CA PRO A 73 8.98 21.58 -15.26
C PRO A 73 8.14 21.96 -14.02
N THR A 74 8.12 23.24 -13.64
CA THR A 74 7.31 23.70 -12.49
C THR A 74 5.80 23.63 -12.78
N LEU A 75 5.42 23.59 -14.07
CA LEU A 75 4.03 23.41 -14.52
C LEU A 75 3.68 21.94 -14.75
N ALA A 76 4.57 21.01 -14.42
CA ALA A 76 4.34 19.59 -14.66
C ALA A 76 3.25 18.99 -13.75
N VAL A 77 2.93 19.58 -12.62
CA VAL A 77 1.80 19.13 -11.79
C VAL A 77 0.52 19.78 -12.32
N LEU A 78 -0.41 18.95 -12.79
CA LEU A 78 -1.68 19.37 -13.38
C LEU A 78 -2.84 19.38 -12.38
N LEU A 79 -2.78 18.48 -11.38
CA LEU A 79 -3.77 18.35 -10.32
C LEU A 79 -3.07 17.89 -9.05
N ALA A 80 -3.38 18.53 -7.93
CA ALA A 80 -2.84 18.19 -6.62
C ALA A 80 -3.95 18.24 -5.57
N ASP A 81 -4.38 17.06 -5.09
CA ASP A 81 -5.39 16.89 -4.07
C ASP A 81 -4.86 15.97 -2.96
N SER A 82 -5.58 15.83 -1.87
CA SER A 82 -5.17 15.04 -0.70
C SER A 82 -5.02 13.54 -0.98
N SER A 83 -5.74 12.99 -1.96
CA SER A 83 -5.74 11.56 -2.30
C SER A 83 -5.57 11.26 -3.79
N ARG A 84 -5.24 12.28 -4.57
CA ARG A 84 -5.04 12.16 -6.02
C ARG A 84 -4.09 13.22 -6.54
N ILE A 85 -3.29 12.83 -7.54
CA ILE A 85 -2.34 13.73 -8.20
C ILE A 85 -2.23 13.38 -9.67
N LYS A 86 -2.20 14.38 -10.54
CA LYS A 86 -1.88 14.22 -11.95
C LYS A 86 -0.67 15.09 -12.32
N PHE A 87 0.29 14.50 -13.00
CA PHE A 87 1.49 15.22 -13.41
C PHE A 87 2.03 14.73 -14.76
N LEU A 88 2.93 15.51 -15.32
CA LEU A 88 3.63 15.22 -16.57
C LEU A 88 5.02 14.68 -16.30
N THR A 89 5.42 13.70 -17.08
CA THR A 89 6.74 13.07 -17.07
C THR A 89 6.94 12.30 -18.37
N ASP A 90 8.15 11.99 -18.70
CA ASP A 90 8.52 11.08 -19.80
C ASP A 90 8.71 9.68 -19.19
N LEU A 91 7.84 8.75 -19.56
CA LEU A 91 7.84 7.38 -19.05
C LEU A 91 8.56 6.44 -20.03
N ASP A 92 9.16 5.41 -19.47
CA ASP A 92 9.59 4.25 -20.23
C ASP A 92 8.43 3.27 -20.35
N LEU A 93 7.73 3.28 -21.47
CA LEU A 93 6.53 2.47 -21.69
C LEU A 93 6.82 1.14 -22.38
N ASP A 94 7.94 1.03 -23.08
CA ASP A 94 8.33 -0.15 -23.85
C ASP A 94 9.58 -0.87 -23.33
N GLY A 95 10.21 -0.35 -22.28
CA GLY A 95 11.41 -0.92 -21.67
C GLY A 95 12.72 -0.54 -22.39
N THR A 96 12.66 0.34 -23.40
CA THR A 96 13.85 0.84 -24.12
C THR A 96 14.40 2.14 -23.52
N GLY A 97 13.70 2.70 -22.56
CA GLY A 97 13.98 3.97 -21.90
C GLY A 97 13.02 5.08 -22.31
N PRO A 98 13.09 6.24 -21.66
CA PRO A 98 12.27 7.39 -22.00
C PRO A 98 12.41 7.76 -23.50
N ASP A 99 11.29 7.94 -24.20
CA ASP A 99 11.25 8.17 -25.64
C ASP A 99 11.29 9.65 -26.04
N GLY A 100 11.29 10.54 -25.04
CA GLY A 100 11.29 12.00 -25.25
C GLY A 100 9.90 12.60 -25.41
N PHE A 101 8.84 11.81 -25.38
CA PHE A 101 7.47 12.32 -25.39
C PHE A 101 6.97 12.51 -23.95
N VAL A 102 6.16 13.55 -23.78
CA VAL A 102 5.59 13.87 -22.47
C VAL A 102 4.33 13.06 -22.24
N ASP A 103 4.38 12.23 -21.21
CA ASP A 103 3.24 11.45 -20.73
C ASP A 103 2.53 12.14 -19.57
N SER A 104 1.27 11.83 -19.36
CA SER A 104 0.54 12.19 -18.16
C SER A 104 0.37 10.97 -17.25
N LEU A 105 0.71 11.13 -15.98
CA LEU A 105 0.55 10.11 -14.96
C LEU A 105 -0.44 10.58 -13.90
N TYR A 106 -1.47 9.77 -13.65
CA TYR A 106 -2.51 10.09 -12.70
C TYR A 106 -2.66 9.00 -11.65
N TYR A 107 -2.46 9.36 -10.39
CA TYR A 107 -2.71 8.51 -9.23
C TYR A 107 -3.96 8.95 -8.50
N TYR A 108 -4.79 8.00 -8.12
CA TYR A 108 -5.94 8.25 -7.24
C TYR A 108 -6.34 7.01 -6.45
N LEU A 109 -6.87 7.25 -5.24
CA LEU A 109 -7.37 6.20 -4.37
C LEU A 109 -8.85 5.95 -4.66
N GLY A 110 -9.21 4.69 -4.93
CA GLY A 110 -10.58 4.25 -5.14
C GLY A 110 -11.44 4.26 -3.88
N PRO A 111 -12.73 3.95 -4.00
CA PRO A 111 -13.62 3.83 -2.85
C PRO A 111 -13.23 2.64 -1.96
N PRO A 112 -13.61 2.66 -0.66
CA PRO A 112 -13.40 1.52 0.23
C PRO A 112 -14.22 0.32 -0.25
N GLY A 113 -13.69 -0.89 -0.05
CA GLY A 113 -14.35 -2.14 -0.43
C GLY A 113 -14.32 -2.46 -1.93
N ALA A 114 -13.79 -1.59 -2.80
CA ALA A 114 -13.66 -1.82 -4.24
C ALA A 114 -12.66 -2.94 -4.59
N ALA A 115 -11.81 -3.31 -3.67
CA ALA A 115 -10.77 -4.31 -3.88
C ALA A 115 -11.31 -5.74 -4.09
N GLY A 116 -12.58 -5.98 -3.87
CA GLY A 116 -13.30 -7.24 -4.19
C GLY A 116 -12.74 -8.52 -3.58
N ALA A 117 -11.56 -8.47 -3.01
CA ALA A 117 -10.80 -9.60 -2.54
C ALA A 117 -10.40 -9.37 -1.08
N GLY A 118 -11.00 -10.09 -0.20
CA GLY A 118 -10.64 -10.11 1.20
C GLY A 118 -11.73 -9.56 2.11
N ASN A 119 -11.64 -9.93 3.36
CA ASN A 119 -12.63 -9.58 4.37
C ASN A 119 -12.46 -8.16 4.93
N ASN A 120 -11.37 -7.44 4.56
CA ASN A 120 -11.14 -6.10 5.09
C ASN A 120 -11.88 -5.02 4.27
N PRO A 121 -13.00 -4.47 4.79
CA PRO A 121 -13.81 -3.48 4.07
C PRO A 121 -13.13 -2.11 3.94
N ARG A 122 -12.01 -1.87 4.62
CA ARG A 122 -11.26 -0.61 4.58
C ARG A 122 -10.27 -0.56 3.42
N VAL A 123 -9.95 -1.71 2.83
CA VAL A 123 -9.00 -1.80 1.72
C VAL A 123 -9.55 -1.10 0.48
N ARG A 124 -8.68 -0.36 -0.17
CA ARG A 124 -8.93 0.42 -1.38
C ARG A 124 -7.93 0.06 -2.47
N ILE A 125 -8.28 0.35 -3.70
CA ILE A 125 -7.36 0.21 -4.84
C ILE A 125 -6.70 1.56 -5.08
N LEU A 126 -5.37 1.58 -5.13
CA LEU A 126 -4.63 2.72 -5.67
C LEU A 126 -4.50 2.53 -7.18
N TYR A 127 -5.13 3.42 -7.93
CA TYR A 127 -5.09 3.42 -9.38
C TYR A 127 -3.94 4.25 -9.90
N ARG A 128 -3.28 3.71 -10.93
CA ARG A 128 -2.27 4.39 -11.75
C ARG A 128 -2.75 4.43 -13.19
N VAL A 129 -2.92 5.62 -13.74
CA VAL A 129 -3.38 5.83 -15.11
C VAL A 129 -2.29 6.54 -15.89
N VAL A 130 -1.88 5.96 -16.99
CA VAL A 130 -0.90 6.54 -17.92
C VAL A 130 -1.67 7.07 -19.13
N ASN A 131 -1.52 8.34 -19.42
CA ASN A 131 -2.22 9.01 -20.51
C ASN A 131 -3.75 8.77 -20.45
N ASN A 132 -4.33 8.23 -21.52
CA ASN A 132 -5.74 7.86 -21.61
C ASN A 132 -5.97 6.34 -21.53
N GLN A 133 -4.96 5.59 -21.05
CA GLN A 133 -5.10 4.14 -20.92
C GLN A 133 -6.08 3.78 -19.78
N PRO A 134 -6.65 2.57 -19.81
CA PRO A 134 -7.45 2.07 -18.70
C PRO A 134 -6.69 2.13 -17.37
N ALA A 135 -7.40 2.47 -16.30
CA ALA A 135 -6.80 2.55 -14.98
C ALA A 135 -6.25 1.18 -14.55
N ALA A 136 -4.96 1.10 -14.31
CA ALA A 136 -4.33 -0.05 -13.68
C ALA A 136 -4.32 0.15 -12.17
N GLY A 137 -4.76 -0.85 -11.43
CA GLY A 137 -4.79 -0.79 -9.98
C GLY A 137 -4.59 -2.17 -9.37
N SER A 138 -4.01 -2.23 -8.19
CA SER A 138 -3.80 -3.45 -7.45
C SER A 138 -4.29 -3.30 -6.01
N SER A 139 -4.89 -4.38 -5.52
CA SER A 139 -5.27 -4.50 -4.11
C SER A 139 -4.05 -4.96 -3.30
N LEU A 140 -3.26 -4.00 -2.84
CA LEU A 140 -2.07 -4.24 -2.01
C LEU A 140 -2.35 -4.08 -0.50
N GLY A 141 -3.63 -4.13 -0.09
CA GLY A 141 -4.03 -3.88 1.29
C GLY A 141 -4.00 -2.40 1.69
N ILE A 142 -3.99 -1.47 0.73
CA ILE A 142 -3.94 -0.04 1.01
C ILE A 142 -5.25 0.40 1.65
N THR A 143 -5.16 1.02 2.81
CA THR A 143 -6.31 1.61 3.52
C THR A 143 -6.29 3.12 3.49
N ASN A 144 -5.09 3.71 3.41
CA ASN A 144 -4.93 5.15 3.33
C ASN A 144 -3.80 5.52 2.36
N PHE A 145 -4.05 6.56 1.58
CA PHE A 145 -3.06 7.21 0.72
C PHE A 145 -3.31 8.71 0.79
N ARG A 146 -2.40 9.46 1.37
CA ARG A 146 -2.53 10.88 1.59
C ARG A 146 -1.32 11.63 1.07
N LEU A 147 -1.60 12.72 0.36
CA LEU A 147 -0.60 13.63 -0.20
C LEU A 147 -0.65 14.96 0.52
N THR A 148 0.51 15.47 0.87
CA THR A 148 0.68 16.83 1.43
C THR A 148 1.75 17.53 0.62
N TYR A 149 1.46 18.75 0.21
CA TYR A 149 2.30 19.54 -0.70
C TYR A 149 2.96 20.68 0.06
N TYR A 150 4.24 20.92 -0.22
CA TYR A 150 5.02 21.94 0.45
C TYR A 150 5.66 22.86 -0.56
N THR A 151 5.73 24.15 -0.19
CA THR A 151 6.49 25.18 -0.91
C THR A 151 8.00 25.00 -0.68
N ARG A 152 8.81 25.80 -1.37
CA ARG A 152 10.26 25.86 -1.16
C ARG A 152 10.63 26.32 0.27
N PHE A 153 9.79 27.12 0.90
CA PHE A 153 9.96 27.59 2.28
C PHE A 153 9.40 26.67 3.34
N ASN A 154 8.96 25.46 2.93
CA ASN A 154 8.38 24.44 3.80
C ASN A 154 6.97 24.79 4.33
N ASP A 155 6.28 25.74 3.71
CA ASP A 155 4.88 26.00 4.03
C ASP A 155 3.99 24.95 3.37
N THR A 156 2.96 24.51 4.08
CA THR A 156 2.00 23.55 3.57
C THR A 156 0.96 24.24 2.68
N LEU A 157 0.76 23.69 1.49
CA LEU A 157 -0.31 24.12 0.59
C LEU A 157 -1.64 23.43 0.96
N VAL A 158 -2.72 24.20 0.95
CA VAL A 158 -4.06 23.67 1.22
C VAL A 158 -4.53 22.82 0.05
N THR A 159 -5.07 21.64 0.31
CA THR A 159 -5.63 20.73 -0.70
C THR A 159 -7.15 20.85 -0.80
N PRO A 160 -7.74 20.82 -2.01
CA PRO A 160 -7.08 20.77 -3.31
C PRO A 160 -6.29 22.05 -3.60
N VAL A 161 -5.06 21.88 -4.13
CA VAL A 161 -4.19 23.02 -4.44
C VAL A 161 -4.78 23.80 -5.63
N ALA A 162 -4.93 25.11 -5.44
CA ALA A 162 -5.45 25.97 -6.49
C ALA A 162 -4.52 25.97 -7.71
N GLN A 163 -5.08 26.12 -8.92
CA GLN A 163 -4.32 26.08 -10.18
C GLN A 163 -3.16 27.09 -10.19
N ALA A 164 -3.36 28.29 -9.60
CA ALA A 164 -2.33 29.33 -9.50
C ALA A 164 -1.17 28.95 -8.56
N ASP A 165 -1.39 27.99 -7.65
CA ASP A 165 -0.42 27.58 -6.63
C ASP A 165 0.30 26.27 -6.98
N LEU A 166 -0.13 25.56 -8.03
CA LEU A 166 0.51 24.30 -8.45
C LEU A 166 2.00 24.47 -8.73
N GLN A 167 2.41 25.58 -9.32
CA GLN A 167 3.82 25.91 -9.58
C GLN A 167 4.65 26.18 -8.32
N LYS A 168 4.00 26.41 -7.15
CA LYS A 168 4.68 26.60 -5.86
C LYS A 168 5.03 25.28 -5.18
N ILE A 169 4.54 24.15 -5.70
CA ILE A 169 4.85 22.83 -5.17
C ILE A 169 6.32 22.53 -5.37
N PHE A 170 7.05 22.38 -4.26
CA PHE A 170 8.47 22.07 -4.27
C PHE A 170 8.74 20.63 -3.80
N SER A 171 8.00 20.14 -2.82
CA SER A 171 8.08 18.77 -2.35
C SER A 171 6.71 18.21 -2.00
N ILE A 172 6.59 16.91 -2.14
CA ILE A 172 5.36 16.15 -1.91
C ILE A 172 5.64 15.11 -0.84
N GLN A 173 4.86 15.12 0.22
CA GLN A 173 4.88 14.09 1.23
C GLN A 173 3.78 13.09 0.93
N ILE A 174 4.17 11.83 0.83
CA ILE A 174 3.27 10.70 0.65
C ILE A 174 3.17 9.98 1.99
N SER A 175 1.96 9.85 2.50
CA SER A 175 1.65 9.05 3.68
C SER A 175 0.71 7.94 3.27
N MET A 176 1.07 6.70 3.55
CA MET A 176 0.27 5.53 3.21
C MET A 176 0.23 4.52 4.34
N SER A 177 -0.86 3.80 4.43
CA SER A 177 -1.02 2.66 5.33
C SER A 177 -1.53 1.46 4.56
N VAL A 178 -1.01 0.30 4.94
CA VAL A 178 -1.37 -1.01 4.40
C VAL A 178 -1.79 -1.88 5.57
N GLU A 179 -2.88 -2.60 5.42
CA GLU A 179 -3.42 -3.52 6.41
C GLU A 179 -3.54 -4.92 5.81
N ASN A 180 -3.55 -5.92 6.69
CA ASN A 180 -3.81 -7.28 6.26
C ASN A 180 -5.21 -7.38 5.62
N MET A 181 -5.30 -8.09 4.52
CA MET A 181 -6.57 -8.31 3.81
C MET A 181 -7.44 -9.38 4.49
N ILE A 182 -6.81 -10.26 5.27
CA ILE A 182 -7.49 -11.37 5.95
C ILE A 182 -7.61 -11.01 7.43
N ALA A 183 -8.83 -11.15 7.98
CA ALA A 183 -9.06 -11.01 9.42
C ALA A 183 -8.34 -12.13 10.18
N SER A 184 -7.77 -11.83 11.34
CA SER A 184 -7.29 -12.88 12.25
C SER A 184 -8.49 -13.66 12.80
N ALA A 185 -8.38 -14.98 12.88
CA ALA A 185 -9.46 -15.88 13.28
C ALA A 185 -10.00 -15.63 14.72
N VAL A 186 -9.23 -14.92 15.54
CA VAL A 186 -9.56 -14.63 16.96
C VAL A 186 -10.72 -13.63 17.09
N SER A 187 -11.24 -13.03 16.01
CA SER A 187 -11.93 -11.78 16.17
C SER A 187 -13.11 -11.50 15.26
N GLU A 188 -13.90 -12.50 14.86
CA GLU A 188 -15.14 -12.23 14.10
C GLU A 188 -16.13 -11.27 14.83
N THR A 189 -16.03 -11.19 16.17
CA THR A 189 -16.88 -10.31 17.00
C THR A 189 -16.18 -9.05 17.48
N ALA A 190 -14.88 -8.90 17.23
CA ALA A 190 -14.12 -7.74 17.67
C ALA A 190 -14.32 -6.51 16.73
N PRO A 191 -14.09 -5.30 17.22
CA PRO A 191 -14.12 -4.11 16.38
C PRO A 191 -13.17 -4.24 15.18
N LEU A 192 -13.53 -3.68 14.02
CA LEU A 192 -12.76 -3.76 12.77
C LEU A 192 -11.28 -3.37 12.90
N ASN A 193 -10.96 -2.46 13.81
CA ASN A 193 -9.58 -2.05 14.09
C ASN A 193 -8.76 -3.13 14.81
N THR A 194 -9.41 -4.10 15.44
CA THR A 194 -8.77 -5.21 16.15
C THR A 194 -8.71 -6.47 15.27
N GLN A 195 -9.64 -6.63 14.33
CA GLN A 195 -9.67 -7.77 13.41
C GLN A 195 -8.50 -7.77 12.44
N TYR A 196 -8.02 -6.57 12.04
CA TYR A 196 -6.93 -6.38 11.08
C TYR A 196 -5.75 -5.71 11.77
N GLN A 197 -5.09 -6.43 12.67
CA GLN A 197 -4.06 -5.88 13.59
C GLN A 197 -2.75 -5.47 12.90
N SER A 198 -2.45 -6.03 11.74
CA SER A 198 -1.20 -5.75 11.03
C SER A 198 -1.37 -4.52 10.14
N ALA A 199 -1.26 -3.34 10.71
CA ALA A 199 -1.24 -2.08 9.97
C ALA A 199 0.20 -1.55 9.91
N PHE A 200 0.73 -1.38 8.72
CA PHE A 200 2.02 -0.75 8.48
C PHE A 200 1.82 0.63 7.89
N TRP A 201 2.52 1.62 8.44
CA TRP A 201 2.45 3.00 8.00
C TRP A 201 3.82 3.46 7.50
N GLN A 202 3.81 4.18 6.41
CA GLN A 202 5.01 4.79 5.85
C GLN A 202 4.74 6.22 5.41
N GLN A 203 5.73 7.09 5.69
CA GLN A 203 5.74 8.46 5.24
C GLN A 203 7.03 8.75 4.51
N ARG A 204 6.92 9.31 3.31
CA ARG A 204 8.06 9.72 2.48
C ARG A 204 7.83 11.11 1.95
N ARG A 205 8.85 11.95 2.04
CA ARG A 205 8.85 13.27 1.42
C ARG A 205 9.80 13.25 0.22
N LEU A 206 9.27 13.59 -0.93
CA LEU A 206 9.96 13.55 -2.20
C LEU A 206 10.00 14.93 -2.81
N SER A 207 11.14 15.30 -3.37
CA SER A 207 11.30 16.48 -4.20
C SER A 207 11.80 16.02 -5.56
N SER A 208 11.19 16.50 -6.64
CA SER A 208 11.69 16.23 -7.97
C SER A 208 12.99 17.02 -8.20
N ARG A 209 14.01 16.36 -8.73
CA ARG A 209 15.27 17.03 -9.12
C ARG A 209 15.04 18.06 -10.22
N ASN A 210 14.01 17.87 -11.03
CA ASN A 210 13.71 18.73 -12.17
C ASN A 210 13.17 20.12 -11.76
N TYR A 211 12.64 20.24 -10.54
CA TYR A 211 12.26 21.54 -9.97
C TYR A 211 13.47 22.39 -9.53
N GLN A 212 14.63 21.76 -9.32
CA GLN A 212 15.81 22.42 -8.75
C GLN A 212 16.80 22.91 -9.80
N ASN A 213 16.75 22.37 -11.02
CA ASN A 213 17.78 22.57 -12.03
C ASN A 213 17.46 23.63 -13.09
N ARG A 214 16.51 24.54 -12.82
CA ARG A 214 16.20 25.67 -13.71
C ARG A 214 15.87 26.95 -12.96
#